data_4fff38cfe327c7a6f3554577f6508ca3
#
_entry.id   4fff38cfe327c7a6f3554577f6508ca3
#
_cell.length_a   1.000
_cell.length_b   1.000
_cell.length_c   1.000
_cell.angle_alpha   90.00
_cell.angle_beta   90.00
_cell.angle_gamma   90.00
#
_symmetry.space_group_name_H-M   'P 1'
#
loop_
_entity.id
_entity.type
_entity.pdbx_description
1 polymer ?
#
loop_
_entity_poly.entity_id
_entity_poly.type
_entity_poly.pdbx_seq_one_letter_code
_entity_poly.pdbx_strand_id
1 'polypeptide(L)'
;VGEACKMYARIHLQPGCEVGYHEHHGETESYFILTGHGTYDDNGEKQPANPGDLFLCKDGDAHGIKNTGDEELTFMALILKK
;
A
#
# COMPACT_ATOMS: atom_id res chain seq x y z
N VAL A 1 9.78 0.79 -16.89
CA VAL A 1 9.94 1.79 -15.84
C VAL A 1 11.40 2.12 -15.65
N GLY A 2 11.73 3.28 -15.13
CA GLY A 2 13.09 3.76 -15.02
C GLY A 2 13.96 2.99 -14.03
N GLU A 3 15.25 3.29 -14.01
CA GLU A 3 16.23 2.64 -13.12
C GLU A 3 15.91 2.83 -11.65
N ALA A 4 15.26 3.93 -11.27
CA ALA A 4 14.86 4.19 -9.89
C ALA A 4 13.69 3.32 -9.45
N CYS A 5 12.93 2.75 -10.37
CA CYS A 5 11.77 1.95 -10.04
C CYS A 5 12.17 0.52 -9.70
N LYS A 6 11.92 0.11 -8.46
CA LYS A 6 12.20 -1.23 -7.99
C LYS A 6 11.02 -2.17 -8.22
N MET A 7 9.79 -1.65 -8.10
CA MET A 7 8.57 -2.42 -8.31
C MET A 7 7.44 -1.49 -8.72
N TYR A 8 6.62 -1.97 -9.66
CA TYR A 8 5.37 -1.28 -10.02
C TYR A 8 4.35 -2.37 -10.35
N ALA A 9 3.35 -2.54 -9.50
CA ALA A 9 2.43 -3.66 -9.60
C ALA A 9 1.03 -3.30 -9.17
N ARG A 10 0.05 -3.95 -9.79
CA ARG A 10 -1.33 -3.93 -9.31
C ARG A 10 -1.48 -5.07 -8.32
N ILE A 11 -1.95 -4.75 -7.13
CA ILE A 11 -2.16 -5.70 -6.04
C ILE A 11 -3.65 -5.94 -5.88
N HIS A 12 -4.03 -7.20 -5.67
CA HIS A 12 -5.41 -7.62 -5.44
C HIS A 12 -5.48 -8.34 -4.11
N LEU A 13 -6.33 -7.87 -3.21
CA LEU A 13 -6.56 -8.49 -1.91
C LEU A 13 -8.02 -8.88 -1.77
N GLN A 14 -8.28 -10.16 -1.55
CA GLN A 14 -9.62 -10.62 -1.20
C GLN A 14 -9.99 -10.17 0.21
N PRO A 15 -11.30 -10.13 0.56
CA PRO A 15 -11.71 -9.77 1.92
C PRO A 15 -10.96 -10.57 2.98
N GLY A 16 -10.43 -9.88 3.99
CA GLY A 16 -9.66 -10.48 5.06
C GLY A 16 -8.17 -10.65 4.77
N CYS A 17 -7.75 -10.52 3.51
CA CYS A 17 -6.34 -10.62 3.15
C CYS A 17 -5.61 -9.31 3.39
N GLU A 18 -4.30 -9.38 3.58
CA GLU A 18 -3.50 -8.21 3.87
C GLU A 18 -2.09 -8.29 3.30
N VAL A 19 -1.50 -7.11 3.08
CA VAL A 19 -0.05 -6.98 3.01
C VAL A 19 0.38 -6.66 4.44
N GLY A 20 1.14 -7.54 5.07
CA GLY A 20 1.51 -7.42 6.47
C GLY A 20 2.31 -6.17 6.76
N TYR A 21 2.26 -5.72 8.01
CA TYR A 21 3.00 -4.54 8.46
C TYR A 21 4.49 -4.79 8.30
N HIS A 22 5.19 -3.88 7.62
CA HIS A 22 6.60 -4.01 7.33
C HIS A 22 7.27 -2.65 7.20
N GLU A 23 8.58 -2.63 7.36
CA GLU A 23 9.38 -1.41 7.33
C GLU A 23 10.18 -1.33 6.03
N HIS A 24 10.30 -0.13 5.47
CA HIS A 24 11.09 0.12 4.26
C HIS A 24 12.40 0.83 4.59
N HIS A 25 13.49 0.33 4.01
CA HIS A 25 14.82 0.92 4.16
C HIS A 25 15.46 1.13 2.79
N GLY A 26 15.90 2.35 2.51
CA GLY A 26 16.54 2.70 1.26
C GLY A 26 15.58 2.84 0.09
N GLU A 27 14.29 2.94 0.39
CA GLU A 27 13.26 3.04 -0.65
C GLU A 27 12.01 3.74 -0.13
N THR A 28 11.14 4.16 -1.05
CA THR A 28 9.81 4.68 -0.73
C THR A 28 8.78 3.82 -1.45
N GLU A 29 7.62 3.65 -0.84
CA GLU A 29 6.50 2.94 -1.47
C GLU A 29 5.24 3.78 -1.45
N SER A 30 4.52 3.80 -2.57
CA SER A 30 3.23 4.47 -2.69
C SER A 30 2.16 3.45 -3.01
N TYR A 31 0.99 3.58 -2.36
CA TYR A 31 -0.21 2.82 -2.69
C TYR A 31 -1.28 3.79 -3.20
N PHE A 32 -1.79 3.54 -4.38
CA PHE A 32 -2.93 4.28 -4.92
C PHE A 32 -4.13 3.34 -5.02
N ILE A 33 -5.18 3.63 -4.26
CA ILE A 33 -6.35 2.75 -4.17
C ILE A 33 -7.22 2.92 -5.41
N LEU A 34 -7.49 1.80 -6.10
CA LEU A 34 -8.29 1.79 -7.32
C LEU A 34 -9.75 1.42 -7.04
N THR A 35 -9.98 0.28 -6.38
CA THR A 35 -11.32 -0.21 -6.09
C THR A 35 -11.35 -0.88 -4.72
N GLY A 36 -12.53 -0.94 -4.13
CA GLY A 36 -12.71 -1.58 -2.83
C GLY A 36 -12.39 -0.65 -1.67
N HIS A 37 -12.47 -1.19 -0.46
CA HIS A 37 -12.25 -0.44 0.77
C HIS A 37 -11.43 -1.28 1.74
N GLY A 38 -10.53 -0.64 2.46
CA GLY A 38 -9.69 -1.34 3.41
C GLY A 38 -9.23 -0.44 4.55
N THR A 39 -8.22 -0.93 5.27
CA THR A 39 -7.59 -0.20 6.37
C THR A 39 -6.09 -0.14 6.11
N TYR A 40 -5.55 1.06 6.08
CA TYR A 40 -4.12 1.31 5.91
C TYR A 40 -3.51 1.62 7.27
N ASP A 41 -2.36 0.99 7.55
CA ASP A 41 -1.60 1.21 8.78
C ASP A 41 -0.38 2.05 8.43
N ASP A 42 -0.33 3.27 8.98
CA ASP A 42 0.75 4.23 8.75
C ASP A 42 1.54 4.38 10.05
N ASN A 43 2.66 3.70 10.17
CA ASN A 43 3.51 3.74 11.36
C ASN A 43 2.75 3.42 12.65
N GLY A 44 1.80 2.49 12.58
CA GLY A 44 0.97 2.11 13.73
C GLY A 44 -0.34 2.86 13.84
N GLU A 45 -0.57 3.87 13.01
CA GLU A 45 -1.82 4.62 13.00
C GLU A 45 -2.69 4.12 11.86
N LYS A 46 -3.87 3.59 12.20
CA LYS A 46 -4.78 3.03 11.22
C LYS A 46 -5.74 4.07 10.68
N GLN A 47 -5.99 4.00 9.37
CA GLN A 47 -6.89 4.91 8.70
C GLN A 47 -7.62 4.19 7.56
N PRO A 48 -8.82 4.66 7.18
CA PRO A 48 -9.55 4.03 6.08
C PRO A 48 -8.83 4.24 4.76
N ALA A 49 -8.93 3.22 3.90
CA ALA A 49 -8.41 3.28 2.53
C ALA A 49 -9.59 3.16 1.57
N ASN A 50 -9.79 4.18 0.75
CA ASN A 50 -10.92 4.27 -0.18
C ASN A 50 -10.41 4.58 -1.60
N PRO A 51 -11.19 4.26 -2.65
CA PRO A 51 -10.78 4.57 -4.02
C PRO A 51 -10.37 6.03 -4.18
N GLY A 52 -9.23 6.24 -4.85
CA GLY A 52 -8.66 7.57 -5.06
C GLY A 52 -7.69 8.02 -3.98
N ASP A 53 -7.58 7.29 -2.87
CA ASP A 53 -6.62 7.62 -1.82
C ASP A 53 -5.21 7.24 -2.24
N LEU A 54 -4.25 8.09 -1.88
CA LEU A 54 -2.84 7.86 -2.09
C LEU A 54 -2.12 7.84 -0.74
N PHE A 55 -1.38 6.76 -0.49
CA PHE A 55 -0.59 6.61 0.73
C PHE A 55 0.89 6.53 0.37
N LEU A 56 1.71 7.24 1.12
CA LEU A 56 3.16 7.25 0.93
C LEU A 56 3.86 6.73 2.17
N CYS A 57 4.68 5.70 1.99
CA CYS A 57 5.56 5.17 3.04
C CYS A 57 7.00 5.55 2.68
N LYS A 58 7.59 6.42 3.48
CA LYS A 58 8.93 6.96 3.25
C LYS A 58 10.00 6.00 3.76
N ASP A 59 11.24 6.22 3.33
CA ASP A 59 12.39 5.52 3.86
C ASP A 59 12.42 5.60 5.39
N GLY A 60 12.52 4.46 6.05
CA GLY A 60 12.50 4.35 7.50
C GLY A 60 11.12 4.19 8.12
N ASP A 61 10.06 4.44 7.36
CA ASP A 61 8.69 4.27 7.84
C ASP A 61 8.22 2.83 7.65
N ALA A 62 7.16 2.47 8.38
CA ALA A 62 6.52 1.16 8.29
C ALA A 62 5.05 1.30 7.96
N HIS A 63 4.52 0.35 7.20
CA HIS A 63 3.11 0.34 6.84
C HIS A 63 2.58 -1.06 6.56
N GLY A 64 1.26 -1.14 6.43
CA GLY A 64 0.56 -2.31 5.97
C GLY A 64 -0.81 -1.92 5.47
N ILE A 65 -1.49 -2.83 4.78
CA ILE A 65 -2.85 -2.60 4.31
C ILE A 65 -3.62 -3.92 4.37
N LYS A 66 -4.87 -3.83 4.83
CA LYS A 66 -5.76 -4.99 4.93
C LYS A 66 -7.08 -4.69 4.24
N ASN A 67 -7.59 -5.67 3.53
CA ASN A 67 -8.95 -5.58 3.00
C ASN A 67 -9.94 -5.85 4.13
N THR A 68 -10.52 -4.79 4.67
CA THR A 68 -11.53 -4.87 5.74
C THR A 68 -12.95 -4.70 5.21
N GLY A 69 -13.10 -4.61 3.88
CA GLY A 69 -14.39 -4.55 3.21
C GLY A 69 -14.90 -5.94 2.85
N ASP A 70 -15.96 -5.97 2.06
CA ASP A 70 -16.62 -7.22 1.62
C ASP A 70 -16.42 -7.52 0.14
N GLU A 71 -15.66 -6.68 -0.57
CA GLU A 71 -15.31 -6.87 -1.98
C GLU A 71 -13.79 -6.83 -2.14
N GLU A 72 -13.31 -7.23 -3.32
CA GLU A 72 -11.88 -7.19 -3.62
C GLU A 72 -11.34 -5.76 -3.52
N LEU A 73 -10.19 -5.61 -2.86
CA LEU A 73 -9.45 -4.35 -2.78
C LEU A 73 -8.32 -4.41 -3.79
N THR A 74 -8.27 -3.42 -4.69
CA THR A 74 -7.17 -3.34 -5.66
C THR A 74 -6.48 -1.99 -5.53
N PHE A 75 -5.15 -2.01 -5.65
CA PHE A 75 -4.37 -0.79 -5.59
C PHE A 75 -3.09 -0.95 -6.42
N MET A 76 -2.56 0.19 -6.86
CA MET A 76 -1.24 0.22 -7.50
C MET A 76 -0.19 0.44 -6.42
N ALA A 77 0.86 -0.37 -6.45
CA ALA A 77 2.00 -0.23 -5.56
C ALA A 77 3.23 0.13 -6.37
N LEU A 78 3.92 1.19 -5.97
CA LEU A 78 5.13 1.69 -6.62
C LEU A 78 6.23 1.79 -5.58
N ILE A 79 7.33 1.08 -5.79
CA ILE A 79 8.52 1.18 -4.94
C ILE A 79 9.63 1.85 -5.74
N LEU A 80 10.14 2.94 -5.22
CA LEU A 80 11.26 3.67 -5.80
C LEU A 80 12.48 3.52 -4.89
N LYS A 81 13.63 3.28 -5.49
CA LYS A 81 14.91 3.31 -4.77
C LYS A 81 15.20 4.75 -4.36
N LYS A 82 15.70 4.88 -3.17
CA LYS A 82 16.13 6.17 -2.67
C LYS A 82 17.51 6.55 -3.17
#